data_af4fc354e66aa2db21a65a6f6d5e719b
#
_entry.id   af4fc354e66aa2db21a65a6f6d5e719b
#
_cell.length_a   1.000
_cell.length_b   1.000
_cell.length_c   1.000
_cell.angle_alpha   90.00
_cell.angle_beta   90.00
_cell.angle_gamma   90.00
#
_symmetry.space_group_name_H-M   'P 1'
#
loop_
_entity.id
_entity.type
_entity.pdbx_description
1 polymer ?
#
loop_
_entity_poly.entity_id
_entity_poly.type
_entity_poly.pdbx_seq_one_letter_code
_entity_poly.pdbx_strand_id
1 'polypeptide(L)'
;MKRVFGAAVVALALVAGGCAGAESATKNGAATSMDGVRFDPTLNAKLPAAARSRGEIRLVTDASYAPMEQFAADGRTIIGFEPDLASALGSVLGIRITMVQGDFDSALDDVGKGTYDGVLSSMNDTPEREKKADFLDYFQAGTSIVVQRGNPRGVTDLKDLCGQVVATEEGTVQDDLLHRSQHGCDDEKMTIREYKTNADALLQLRTGRAVAVLNDYPPAAYLASDVKTRAYYQLASTVQYEPGLFGIAVAKGSSMLRDALRAALDRIIRSGAYTELLQRWGLTGGGLAASSINAGSGSSTGG
;
A
#
# COMPACT_ATOMS: atom_id res chain seq x y z
N MET A 1 90.29 -8.75 -22.06
CA MET A 1 89.41 -9.93 -22.01
C MET A 1 88.04 -9.50 -22.55
N LYS A 2 87.78 -9.91 -23.75
CA LYS A 2 86.58 -9.56 -24.53
C LYS A 2 85.47 -10.55 -24.21
N ARG A 3 84.26 -10.11 -23.83
CA ARG A 3 83.09 -10.95 -23.83
C ARG A 3 82.02 -10.34 -24.74
N VAL A 4 81.63 -11.16 -25.68
CA VAL A 4 80.69 -10.88 -26.79
C VAL A 4 79.28 -10.97 -26.25
N PHE A 5 78.43 -9.94 -26.57
CA PHE A 5 77.01 -9.98 -26.29
C PHE A 5 76.30 -10.52 -27.53
N GLY A 6 75.55 -11.62 -27.33
CA GLY A 6 74.59 -12.13 -28.32
C GLY A 6 73.22 -11.50 -28.11
N ALA A 7 72.72 -10.87 -29.17
CA ALA A 7 71.35 -10.34 -29.20
C ALA A 7 70.36 -11.43 -29.60
N ALA A 8 69.41 -11.72 -28.73
CA ALA A 8 68.23 -12.55 -29.04
C ALA A 8 67.07 -11.66 -29.46
N VAL A 9 66.62 -11.80 -30.67
CA VAL A 9 65.41 -11.14 -31.20
C VAL A 9 64.20 -11.98 -30.76
N VAL A 10 63.36 -11.41 -29.92
CA VAL A 10 62.08 -12.00 -29.55
C VAL A 10 61.01 -11.35 -30.41
N ALA A 11 60.36 -12.11 -31.29
CA ALA A 11 59.21 -11.68 -32.06
C ALA A 11 57.97 -11.60 -31.18
N LEU A 12 57.40 -10.39 -31.01
CA LEU A 12 56.18 -10.14 -30.26
C LEU A 12 54.96 -10.34 -31.17
N ALA A 13 54.25 -11.44 -30.99
CA ALA A 13 52.96 -11.65 -31.65
C ALA A 13 51.87 -10.81 -30.95
N LEU A 14 51.32 -9.81 -31.64
CA LEU A 14 50.16 -9.03 -31.23
C LEU A 14 48.90 -9.90 -31.35
N VAL A 15 48.38 -10.39 -30.22
CA VAL A 15 47.01 -10.93 -30.13
C VAL A 15 46.08 -9.77 -29.87
N ALA A 16 45.29 -9.38 -30.86
CA ALA A 16 44.17 -8.45 -30.73
C ALA A 16 43.04 -9.13 -29.89
N GLY A 17 43.06 -8.98 -28.57
CA GLY A 17 41.99 -9.35 -27.68
C GLY A 17 40.93 -8.27 -27.72
N GLY A 18 39.76 -8.54 -28.35
CA GLY A 18 38.61 -7.68 -28.30
C GLY A 18 38.09 -7.53 -26.86
N CYS A 19 38.11 -6.33 -26.32
CA CYS A 19 37.38 -5.97 -25.09
C CYS A 19 35.88 -6.03 -25.43
N ALA A 20 35.24 -7.16 -25.10
CA ALA A 20 33.79 -7.17 -24.91
C ALA A 20 33.51 -6.36 -23.65
N GLY A 21 33.09 -5.11 -23.82
CA GLY A 21 32.57 -4.27 -22.76
C GLY A 21 31.36 -4.95 -22.13
N ALA A 22 31.50 -5.42 -20.90
CA ALA A 22 30.35 -5.75 -20.08
C ALA A 22 29.62 -4.44 -19.77
N GLU A 23 28.59 -4.12 -20.56
CA GLU A 23 27.58 -3.13 -20.19
C GLU A 23 26.93 -3.60 -18.90
N SER A 24 27.34 -2.98 -17.80
CA SER A 24 26.58 -3.00 -16.55
C SER A 24 25.23 -2.32 -16.83
N ALA A 25 24.24 -3.12 -17.19
CA ALA A 25 22.86 -2.67 -17.22
C ALA A 25 22.50 -2.25 -15.80
N THR A 26 22.61 -0.94 -15.52
CA THR A 26 21.88 -0.28 -14.44
C THR A 26 20.41 -0.64 -14.64
N LYS A 27 19.89 -1.52 -13.80
CA LYS A 27 18.45 -1.79 -13.69
C LYS A 27 17.78 -0.54 -13.10
N ASN A 28 17.61 0.47 -13.93
CA ASN A 28 16.55 1.45 -13.73
C ASN A 28 15.26 0.62 -13.74
N GLY A 29 14.40 0.82 -12.72
CA GLY A 29 13.15 0.11 -12.56
C GLY A 29 12.25 0.25 -13.80
N ALA A 30 12.52 -0.56 -14.82
CA ALA A 30 11.61 -0.77 -15.91
C ALA A 30 10.40 -1.49 -15.29
N ALA A 31 9.25 -0.85 -15.31
CA ALA A 31 7.98 -1.49 -15.05
C ALA A 31 7.95 -2.77 -15.88
N THR A 32 8.03 -3.92 -15.23
CA THR A 32 7.92 -5.21 -15.88
C THR A 32 6.57 -5.20 -16.60
N SER A 33 6.56 -5.29 -17.92
CA SER A 33 5.31 -5.34 -18.68
C SER A 33 4.56 -6.58 -18.25
N MET A 34 3.54 -6.40 -17.43
CA MET A 34 2.65 -7.48 -17.03
C MET A 34 1.77 -7.84 -18.22
N ASP A 35 1.64 -9.15 -18.51
CA ASP A 35 0.76 -9.62 -19.56
C ASP A 35 -0.68 -9.14 -19.29
N GLY A 36 -1.30 -8.49 -20.27
CA GLY A 36 -2.66 -7.95 -20.16
C GLY A 36 -2.78 -6.50 -19.72
N VAL A 37 -1.70 -5.87 -19.21
CA VAL A 37 -1.66 -4.43 -18.91
C VAL A 37 -1.22 -3.66 -20.15
N ARG A 38 -2.18 -3.40 -21.08
CA ARG A 38 -1.93 -2.66 -22.32
C ARG A 38 -2.91 -1.50 -22.43
N PHE A 39 -2.44 -0.40 -23.00
CA PHE A 39 -3.26 0.77 -23.30
C PHE A 39 -4.55 0.39 -24.06
N ASP A 40 -5.66 0.95 -23.60
CA ASP A 40 -6.98 0.81 -24.20
C ASP A 40 -7.56 2.18 -24.55
N PRO A 41 -7.58 2.57 -25.84
CA PRO A 41 -8.10 3.88 -26.25
C PRO A 41 -9.59 4.06 -25.92
N THR A 42 -10.36 2.98 -25.86
CA THR A 42 -11.79 3.04 -25.49
C THR A 42 -11.97 3.40 -24.01
N LEU A 43 -11.10 2.91 -23.14
CA LEU A 43 -11.12 3.24 -21.71
C LEU A 43 -10.54 4.64 -21.47
N ASN A 44 -9.49 5.03 -22.20
CA ASN A 44 -8.97 6.41 -22.15
C ASN A 44 -10.05 7.42 -22.50
N ALA A 45 -10.85 7.15 -23.53
CA ALA A 45 -11.95 8.05 -23.96
C ALA A 45 -13.03 8.25 -22.88
N LYS A 46 -13.15 7.32 -21.90
CA LYS A 46 -14.10 7.45 -20.77
C LYS A 46 -13.59 8.37 -19.67
N LEU A 47 -12.29 8.68 -19.62
CA LEU A 47 -11.75 9.60 -18.62
C LEU A 47 -12.35 11.02 -18.79
N PRO A 48 -12.50 11.76 -17.66
CA PRO A 48 -12.87 13.18 -17.72
C PRO A 48 -11.92 13.96 -18.62
N ALA A 49 -12.46 14.87 -19.44
CA ALA A 49 -11.66 15.68 -20.37
C ALA A 49 -10.54 16.45 -19.64
N ALA A 50 -10.82 16.97 -18.44
CA ALA A 50 -9.84 17.68 -17.62
C ALA A 50 -8.66 16.80 -17.23
N ALA A 51 -8.90 15.54 -16.82
CA ALA A 51 -7.83 14.58 -16.50
C ALA A 51 -7.00 14.26 -17.76
N ARG A 52 -7.63 14.00 -18.89
CA ARG A 52 -6.92 13.74 -20.17
C ARG A 52 -6.06 14.93 -20.60
N SER A 53 -6.60 16.16 -20.50
CA SER A 53 -5.85 17.37 -20.87
C SER A 53 -4.66 17.61 -19.95
N ARG A 54 -4.77 17.30 -18.66
CA ARG A 54 -3.71 17.39 -17.68
C ARG A 54 -2.67 16.27 -17.86
N GLY A 55 -3.07 15.13 -18.41
CA GLY A 55 -2.24 13.95 -18.59
C GLY A 55 -1.93 13.21 -17.28
N GLU A 56 -2.69 13.48 -16.23
CA GLU A 56 -2.41 12.95 -14.88
C GLU A 56 -3.69 12.82 -14.04
N ILE A 57 -3.70 11.76 -13.22
CA ILE A 57 -4.62 11.56 -12.08
C ILE A 57 -3.73 11.53 -10.82
N ARG A 58 -4.12 12.31 -9.80
CA ARG A 58 -3.40 12.41 -8.53
C ARG A 58 -4.20 11.74 -7.43
N LEU A 59 -3.66 10.67 -6.84
CA LEU A 59 -4.28 9.95 -5.73
C LEU A 59 -3.48 10.22 -4.44
N VAL A 60 -4.17 10.68 -3.39
CA VAL A 60 -3.56 10.89 -2.09
C VAL A 60 -3.43 9.55 -1.33
N THR A 61 -2.35 9.42 -0.54
CA THR A 61 -2.02 8.24 0.26
C THR A 61 -1.22 8.65 1.50
N ASP A 62 -1.34 7.91 2.61
CA ASP A 62 -0.33 7.93 3.68
C ASP A 62 0.70 6.80 3.45
N ALA A 63 1.91 7.18 2.99
CA ALA A 63 2.96 6.22 2.64
C ALA A 63 3.69 5.66 3.88
N SER A 64 2.96 5.26 4.91
CA SER A 64 3.48 4.63 6.13
C SER A 64 2.93 3.22 6.39
N TYR A 65 2.30 2.58 5.38
CA TYR A 65 1.48 1.38 5.54
C TYR A 65 1.97 0.18 4.71
N ALA A 66 3.30 -0.13 4.80
CA ALA A 66 3.89 -1.27 4.09
C ALA A 66 3.15 -2.60 4.39
N PRO A 67 2.94 -3.47 3.41
CA PRO A 67 3.44 -3.47 2.03
C PRO A 67 2.50 -2.77 1.03
N MET A 68 1.41 -2.15 1.51
CA MET A 68 0.42 -1.48 0.67
C MET A 68 1.04 -0.23 0.02
N GLU A 69 1.55 0.70 0.83
CA GLU A 69 2.29 1.89 0.40
C GLU A 69 3.33 2.30 1.44
N GLN A 70 4.50 2.69 0.98
CA GLN A 70 5.59 3.19 1.83
C GLN A 70 6.59 4.01 1.02
N PHE A 71 7.37 4.82 1.72
CA PHE A 71 8.52 5.45 1.09
C PHE A 71 9.63 4.42 0.81
N ALA A 72 10.23 4.51 -0.37
CA ALA A 72 11.46 3.81 -0.70
C ALA A 72 12.64 4.37 0.14
N ALA A 73 13.81 3.74 0.00
CA ALA A 73 15.01 4.17 0.73
C ALA A 73 15.48 5.61 0.43
N ASP A 74 15.02 6.19 -0.67
CA ASP A 74 15.31 7.59 -1.04
C ASP A 74 14.45 8.61 -0.26
N GLY A 75 13.46 8.14 0.53
CA GLY A 75 12.54 8.97 1.30
C GLY A 75 11.59 9.84 0.47
N ARG A 76 11.42 9.54 -0.82
CA ARG A 76 10.62 10.34 -1.76
C ARG A 76 9.71 9.50 -2.64
N THR A 77 10.23 8.41 -3.19
CA THR A 77 9.48 7.51 -4.06
C THR A 77 8.52 6.67 -3.23
N ILE A 78 7.24 6.69 -3.56
CA ILE A 78 6.23 5.84 -2.91
C ILE A 78 6.20 4.50 -3.67
N ILE A 79 6.37 3.40 -2.95
CA ILE A 79 6.39 2.03 -3.46
C ILE A 79 5.44 1.16 -2.65
N GLY A 80 4.96 0.08 -3.22
CA GLY A 80 4.03 -0.84 -2.58
C GLY A 80 3.08 -1.47 -3.57
N PHE A 81 2.17 -2.27 -3.05
CA PHE A 81 1.11 -2.87 -3.86
C PHE A 81 0.24 -1.81 -4.56
N GLU A 82 -0.17 -0.78 -3.83
CA GLU A 82 -1.07 0.25 -4.36
C GLU A 82 -0.40 1.16 -5.40
N PRO A 83 0.84 1.62 -5.22
CA PRO A 83 1.58 2.27 -6.30
C PRO A 83 1.74 1.42 -7.56
N ASP A 84 1.98 0.11 -7.41
CA ASP A 84 2.05 -0.80 -8.55
C ASP A 84 0.67 -0.97 -9.22
N LEU A 85 -0.42 -1.06 -8.45
CA LEU A 85 -1.80 -1.07 -8.94
C LEU A 85 -2.13 0.23 -9.67
N ALA A 86 -1.79 1.39 -9.11
CA ALA A 86 -1.97 2.69 -9.74
C ALA A 86 -1.22 2.78 -11.09
N SER A 87 0.01 2.28 -11.15
CA SER A 87 0.80 2.19 -12.38
C SER A 87 0.14 1.30 -13.43
N ALA A 88 -0.40 0.14 -13.04
CA ALA A 88 -1.12 -0.77 -13.93
C ALA A 88 -2.41 -0.14 -14.47
N LEU A 89 -3.21 0.50 -13.61
CA LEU A 89 -4.40 1.25 -14.00
C LEU A 89 -4.05 2.37 -15.00
N GLY A 90 -3.01 3.13 -14.69
CA GLY A 90 -2.50 4.21 -15.55
C GLY A 90 -2.06 3.71 -16.92
N SER A 91 -1.40 2.55 -16.98
CA SER A 91 -0.96 1.93 -18.23
C SER A 91 -2.14 1.50 -19.11
N VAL A 92 -3.20 0.93 -18.50
CA VAL A 92 -4.43 0.58 -19.23
C VAL A 92 -5.15 1.83 -19.74
N LEU A 93 -5.24 2.86 -18.91
CA LEU A 93 -5.94 4.11 -19.24
C LEU A 93 -5.11 5.05 -20.12
N GLY A 94 -3.81 4.80 -20.32
CA GLY A 94 -2.93 5.68 -21.08
C GLY A 94 -2.77 7.06 -20.45
N ILE A 95 -2.75 7.13 -19.11
CA ILE A 95 -2.59 8.34 -18.32
C ILE A 95 -1.67 8.06 -17.12
N ARG A 96 -0.89 9.04 -16.69
CA ARG A 96 -0.10 8.87 -15.49
C ARG A 96 -1.01 8.92 -14.25
N ILE A 97 -0.87 7.95 -13.33
CA ILE A 97 -1.47 8.01 -12.01
C ILE A 97 -0.33 8.20 -11.00
N THR A 98 -0.37 9.31 -10.27
CA THR A 98 0.66 9.70 -9.30
C THR A 98 0.11 9.55 -7.89
N MET A 99 0.82 8.78 -7.05
CA MET A 99 0.57 8.72 -5.62
C MET A 99 1.20 9.95 -4.95
N VAL A 100 0.46 10.63 -4.09
CA VAL A 100 0.89 11.87 -3.42
C VAL A 100 0.71 11.71 -1.91
N GLN A 101 1.79 11.92 -1.14
CA GLN A 101 1.70 11.89 0.33
C GLN A 101 0.72 12.94 0.84
N GLY A 102 -0.15 12.55 1.75
CA GLY A 102 -1.09 13.42 2.46
C GLY A 102 -1.61 12.77 3.74
N ASP A 103 -2.39 13.50 4.51
CA ASP A 103 -2.98 12.99 5.75
C ASP A 103 -4.18 12.08 5.44
N PHE A 104 -4.23 10.91 6.08
CA PHE A 104 -5.29 9.94 5.88
C PHE A 104 -6.66 10.47 6.33
N ASP A 105 -6.74 11.09 7.51
CA ASP A 105 -7.99 11.60 8.08
C ASP A 105 -8.66 12.67 7.21
N SER A 106 -7.87 13.58 6.63
CA SER A 106 -8.40 14.65 5.76
C SER A 106 -8.59 14.24 4.29
N ALA A 107 -8.14 13.05 3.88
CA ALA A 107 -8.02 12.65 2.47
C ALA A 107 -9.34 12.76 1.70
N LEU A 108 -10.46 12.30 2.26
CA LEU A 108 -11.78 12.39 1.61
C LEU A 108 -12.27 13.83 1.45
N ASP A 109 -12.02 14.67 2.44
CA ASP A 109 -12.41 16.09 2.40
C ASP A 109 -11.57 16.85 1.37
N ASP A 110 -10.30 16.51 1.22
CA ASP A 110 -9.41 17.10 0.22
C ASP A 110 -9.76 16.66 -1.21
N VAL A 111 -10.21 15.42 -1.38
CA VAL A 111 -10.79 14.94 -2.65
C VAL A 111 -12.11 15.67 -2.94
N GLY A 112 -12.96 15.86 -1.93
CA GLY A 112 -14.20 16.63 -2.06
C GLY A 112 -13.98 18.10 -2.49
N LYS A 113 -12.85 18.71 -2.05
CA LYS A 113 -12.42 20.06 -2.47
C LYS A 113 -11.72 20.09 -3.83
N GLY A 114 -11.40 18.92 -4.43
CA GLY A 114 -10.68 18.82 -5.69
C GLY A 114 -9.16 19.02 -5.58
N THR A 115 -8.59 18.94 -4.39
CA THR A 115 -7.13 18.98 -4.18
C THR A 115 -6.45 17.78 -4.83
N TYR A 116 -7.09 16.61 -4.73
CA TYR A 116 -6.72 15.37 -5.37
C TYR A 116 -7.88 14.81 -6.17
N ASP A 117 -7.59 13.93 -7.13
CA ASP A 117 -8.62 13.27 -7.94
C ASP A 117 -9.27 12.07 -7.20
N GLY A 118 -8.56 11.51 -6.21
CA GLY A 118 -9.05 10.40 -5.39
C GLY A 118 -8.08 10.02 -4.28
N VAL A 119 -8.47 9.01 -3.49
CA VAL A 119 -7.66 8.37 -2.45
C VAL A 119 -7.31 6.95 -2.89
N LEU A 120 -6.08 6.54 -2.69
CA LEU A 120 -5.65 5.14 -2.75
C LEU A 120 -4.67 4.93 -1.60
N SER A 121 -5.17 4.43 -0.46
CA SER A 121 -4.44 4.35 0.82
C SER A 121 -5.08 3.34 1.77
N SER A 122 -5.31 2.11 1.29
CA SER A 122 -5.95 1.02 2.06
C SER A 122 -7.22 1.46 2.80
N MET A 123 -7.91 2.47 2.24
CA MET A 123 -9.08 3.07 2.88
C MET A 123 -10.28 2.15 2.78
N ASN A 124 -10.82 1.76 3.96
CA ASN A 124 -12.03 0.94 4.01
C ASN A 124 -13.22 1.68 3.42
N ASP A 125 -13.96 0.98 2.56
CA ASP A 125 -15.29 1.36 2.14
C ASP A 125 -16.26 1.14 3.31
N THR A 126 -16.82 2.22 3.83
CA THR A 126 -17.79 2.18 4.92
C THR A 126 -19.02 3.04 4.60
N PRO A 127 -20.20 2.73 5.18
CA PRO A 127 -21.42 3.51 4.95
C PRO A 127 -21.25 5.02 5.21
N GLU A 128 -20.44 5.38 6.20
CA GLU A 128 -20.13 6.78 6.55
C GLU A 128 -19.29 7.46 5.47
N ARG A 129 -18.25 6.78 4.99
CA ARG A 129 -17.37 7.29 3.94
C ARG A 129 -18.05 7.33 2.58
N GLU A 130 -18.95 6.37 2.29
CA GLU A 130 -19.77 6.37 1.09
C GLU A 130 -20.67 7.63 0.98
N LYS A 131 -20.98 8.30 2.08
CA LYS A 131 -21.70 9.59 2.04
C LYS A 131 -20.86 10.72 1.44
N LYS A 132 -19.52 10.63 1.60
CA LYS A 132 -18.56 11.65 1.14
C LYS A 132 -17.97 11.36 -0.24
N ALA A 133 -17.72 10.08 -0.57
CA ALA A 133 -17.04 9.65 -1.78
C ALA A 133 -17.70 8.40 -2.38
N ASP A 134 -17.40 8.08 -3.65
CA ASP A 134 -17.68 6.77 -4.22
C ASP A 134 -16.43 5.91 -4.13
N PHE A 135 -16.58 4.67 -3.69
CA PHE A 135 -15.50 3.71 -3.53
C PHE A 135 -15.51 2.69 -4.67
N LEU A 136 -14.34 2.41 -5.20
CA LEU A 136 -14.09 1.32 -6.14
C LEU A 136 -13.26 0.26 -5.42
N ASP A 137 -13.89 -0.84 -5.02
CA ASP A 137 -13.27 -1.86 -4.18
C ASP A 137 -12.28 -2.70 -4.97
N TYR A 138 -11.10 -2.91 -4.37
CA TYR A 138 -10.00 -3.64 -4.99
C TYR A 138 -9.36 -4.69 -4.08
N PHE A 139 -9.62 -4.68 -2.77
CA PHE A 139 -8.98 -5.57 -1.79
C PHE A 139 -9.87 -5.76 -0.56
N GLN A 140 -9.56 -6.74 0.30
CA GLN A 140 -10.22 -6.90 1.60
C GLN A 140 -9.24 -7.36 2.68
N ALA A 141 -9.42 -6.88 3.90
CA ALA A 141 -8.69 -7.33 5.07
C ALA A 141 -9.48 -7.03 6.35
N GLY A 142 -9.12 -7.71 7.44
CA GLY A 142 -9.59 -7.40 8.78
C GLY A 142 -8.47 -6.77 9.62
N THR A 143 -8.86 -6.09 10.70
CA THR A 143 -7.94 -5.46 11.66
C THR A 143 -7.25 -6.52 12.52
N SER A 144 -5.98 -6.32 12.81
CA SER A 144 -5.15 -7.17 13.68
C SER A 144 -4.42 -6.32 14.73
N ILE A 145 -4.09 -6.93 15.87
CA ILE A 145 -3.35 -6.28 16.95
C ILE A 145 -1.86 -6.53 16.75
N VAL A 146 -1.08 -5.47 16.65
CA VAL A 146 0.38 -5.47 16.63
C VAL A 146 0.91 -5.13 18.01
N VAL A 147 1.85 -5.95 18.50
CA VAL A 147 2.51 -5.76 19.80
C VAL A 147 4.02 -5.74 19.64
N GLN A 148 4.74 -5.30 20.67
CA GLN A 148 6.21 -5.43 20.69
C GLN A 148 6.61 -6.89 20.61
N ARG A 149 7.77 -7.14 20.00
CA ARG A 149 8.36 -8.48 19.93
C ARG A 149 8.51 -9.10 21.32
N GLY A 150 8.06 -10.35 21.45
CA GLY A 150 8.00 -11.06 22.73
C GLY A 150 6.71 -10.82 23.52
N ASN A 151 5.84 -9.95 23.05
CA ASN A 151 4.54 -9.65 23.67
C ASN A 151 4.61 -9.46 25.20
N PRO A 152 5.34 -8.45 25.71
CA PRO A 152 5.68 -8.34 27.13
C PRO A 152 4.46 -8.11 28.03
N ARG A 153 3.30 -7.78 27.46
CA ARG A 153 2.03 -7.58 28.18
C ARG A 153 1.06 -8.73 28.03
N GLY A 154 1.40 -9.76 27.24
CA GLY A 154 0.56 -10.94 27.03
C GLY A 154 -0.76 -10.65 26.29
N VAL A 155 -0.81 -9.59 25.48
CA VAL A 155 -2.01 -9.20 24.71
C VAL A 155 -2.32 -10.27 23.68
N THR A 156 -3.54 -10.78 23.65
CA THR A 156 -4.02 -11.77 22.66
C THR A 156 -5.35 -11.36 22.01
N ASP A 157 -6.10 -10.48 22.66
CA ASP A 157 -7.44 -10.06 22.27
C ASP A 157 -7.64 -8.56 22.59
N LEU A 158 -8.70 -7.95 22.02
CA LEU A 158 -9.08 -6.55 22.29
C LEU A 158 -9.35 -6.29 23.79
N LYS A 159 -9.87 -7.28 24.51
CA LYS A 159 -10.13 -7.17 25.96
C LYS A 159 -8.86 -6.99 26.79
N ASP A 160 -7.75 -7.54 26.33
CA ASP A 160 -6.45 -7.40 27.03
C ASP A 160 -5.90 -5.97 26.94
N LEU A 161 -6.52 -5.11 26.13
CA LEU A 161 -6.17 -3.71 25.98
C LEU A 161 -6.83 -2.81 27.03
N CYS A 162 -7.81 -3.31 27.81
CA CYS A 162 -8.42 -2.59 28.90
C CYS A 162 -7.36 -2.15 29.94
N GLY A 163 -7.40 -0.91 30.39
CA GLY A 163 -6.42 -0.31 31.27
C GLY A 163 -5.05 0.00 30.64
N GLN A 164 -4.85 -0.30 29.37
CA GLN A 164 -3.58 -0.11 28.68
C GLN A 164 -3.57 1.16 27.82
N VAL A 165 -2.36 1.62 27.47
CA VAL A 165 -2.16 2.67 26.46
C VAL A 165 -2.05 2.01 25.09
N VAL A 166 -2.95 2.37 24.17
CA VAL A 166 -2.98 1.87 22.79
C VAL A 166 -2.79 3.05 21.84
N ALA A 167 -1.98 2.88 20.82
CA ALA A 167 -1.79 3.90 19.78
C ALA A 167 -2.52 3.49 18.50
N THR A 168 -3.02 4.48 17.76
CA THR A 168 -3.72 4.29 16.49
C THR A 168 -3.48 5.49 15.57
N GLU A 169 -3.69 5.31 14.28
CA GLU A 169 -3.78 6.42 13.33
C GLU A 169 -5.20 6.98 13.36
N GLU A 170 -5.34 8.30 13.48
CA GLU A 170 -6.65 8.97 13.56
C GLU A 170 -7.48 8.79 12.29
N GLY A 171 -8.81 8.77 12.44
CA GLY A 171 -9.76 8.68 11.34
C GLY A 171 -9.82 7.30 10.66
N THR A 172 -9.19 6.27 11.23
CA THR A 172 -9.20 4.90 10.72
C THR A 172 -10.33 4.06 11.33
N VAL A 173 -10.69 2.95 10.66
CA VAL A 173 -11.64 1.98 11.25
C VAL A 173 -11.04 1.28 12.48
N GLN A 174 -9.71 1.22 12.58
CA GLN A 174 -8.98 0.71 13.73
C GLN A 174 -9.17 1.61 14.94
N ASP A 175 -9.16 2.91 14.75
CA ASP A 175 -9.46 3.91 15.77
C ASP A 175 -10.90 3.78 16.26
N ASP A 176 -11.86 3.74 15.34
CA ASP A 176 -13.27 3.48 15.63
C ASP A 176 -13.47 2.16 16.39
N LEU A 177 -12.76 1.09 16.01
CA LEU A 177 -12.82 -0.21 16.67
C LEU A 177 -12.36 -0.12 18.13
N LEU A 178 -11.25 0.60 18.40
CA LEU A 178 -10.76 0.82 19.76
C LEU A 178 -11.80 1.58 20.61
N HIS A 179 -12.36 2.66 20.07
CA HIS A 179 -13.38 3.45 20.76
C HIS A 179 -14.64 2.63 21.08
N ARG A 180 -15.11 1.78 20.15
CA ARG A 180 -16.24 0.88 20.41
C ARG A 180 -15.88 -0.21 21.42
N SER A 181 -14.69 -0.78 21.32
CA SER A 181 -14.24 -1.88 22.20
C SER A 181 -14.11 -1.46 23.66
N GLN A 182 -13.91 -0.16 23.95
CA GLN A 182 -13.89 0.36 25.31
C GLN A 182 -15.17 0.12 26.10
N HIS A 183 -16.31 -0.06 25.42
CA HIS A 183 -17.58 -0.36 26.09
C HIS A 183 -17.55 -1.73 26.79
N GLY A 184 -16.69 -2.64 26.35
CA GLY A 184 -16.45 -3.94 26.96
C GLY A 184 -15.42 -3.93 28.11
N CYS A 185 -14.78 -2.78 28.38
CA CYS A 185 -13.92 -2.60 29.54
C CYS A 185 -14.76 -2.07 30.71
N ASP A 186 -14.70 -2.75 31.84
CA ASP A 186 -15.42 -2.31 33.06
C ASP A 186 -14.90 -0.94 33.55
N ASP A 187 -14.25 -0.87 34.68
CA ASP A 187 -13.74 0.38 35.28
C ASP A 187 -12.39 0.83 34.67
N GLU A 188 -11.65 -0.08 34.04
CA GLU A 188 -10.33 0.19 33.48
C GLU A 188 -10.39 0.45 31.95
N LYS A 189 -10.75 1.66 31.56
CA LYS A 189 -10.81 2.05 30.13
C LYS A 189 -9.42 2.08 29.47
N MET A 190 -9.39 1.86 28.16
CA MET A 190 -8.18 2.05 27.35
C MET A 190 -7.77 3.53 27.35
N THR A 191 -6.49 3.82 27.36
CA THR A 191 -5.96 5.13 26.98
C THR A 191 -5.62 5.11 25.52
N ILE A 192 -6.56 5.50 24.65
CA ILE A 192 -6.36 5.56 23.19
C ILE A 192 -5.58 6.85 22.88
N ARG A 193 -4.51 6.72 22.10
CA ARG A 193 -3.69 7.84 21.61
C ARG A 193 -3.68 7.81 20.09
N GLU A 194 -4.27 8.83 19.52
CA GLU A 194 -4.39 9.04 18.08
C GLU A 194 -3.16 9.79 17.54
N TYR A 195 -2.70 9.40 16.37
CA TYR A 195 -1.56 9.99 15.67
C TYR A 195 -1.90 10.27 14.22
N LYS A 196 -1.25 11.26 13.62
CA LYS A 196 -1.47 11.66 12.22
C LYS A 196 -1.07 10.60 11.20
N THR A 197 -0.12 9.72 11.55
CA THR A 197 0.37 8.68 10.67
C THR A 197 0.49 7.36 11.41
N ASN A 198 0.35 6.25 10.69
CA ASN A 198 0.62 4.92 11.24
C ASN A 198 2.08 4.78 11.73
N ALA A 199 3.03 5.44 11.06
CA ALA A 199 4.43 5.44 11.48
C ALA A 199 4.62 6.03 12.88
N ASP A 200 3.92 7.12 13.21
CA ASP A 200 3.96 7.74 14.53
C ASP A 200 3.33 6.85 15.61
N ALA A 201 2.21 6.19 15.31
CA ALA A 201 1.60 5.21 16.19
C ALA A 201 2.54 4.02 16.47
N LEU A 202 3.16 3.45 15.43
CA LEU A 202 4.15 2.37 15.55
C LEU A 202 5.39 2.79 16.33
N LEU A 203 5.81 4.05 16.26
CA LEU A 203 6.91 4.57 17.08
C LEU A 203 6.57 4.52 18.58
N GLN A 204 5.32 4.77 18.97
CA GLN A 204 4.90 4.64 20.37
C GLN A 204 4.97 3.20 20.85
N LEU A 205 4.52 2.26 20.02
CA LEU A 205 4.64 0.84 20.31
C LEU A 205 6.12 0.43 20.44
N ARG A 206 6.96 0.80 19.47
CA ARG A 206 8.39 0.46 19.48
C ARG A 206 9.12 0.99 20.70
N THR A 207 8.76 2.17 21.18
CA THR A 207 9.40 2.81 22.36
C THR A 207 8.75 2.41 23.69
N GLY A 208 7.75 1.53 23.69
CA GLY A 208 7.04 1.07 24.91
C GLY A 208 6.12 2.10 25.52
N ARG A 209 5.77 3.16 24.80
CA ARG A 209 4.79 4.17 25.23
C ARG A 209 3.35 3.76 24.96
N ALA A 210 3.16 2.78 24.08
CA ALA A 210 1.92 2.05 23.86
C ALA A 210 2.21 0.55 23.94
N VAL A 211 1.21 -0.26 24.32
CA VAL A 211 1.34 -1.72 24.40
C VAL A 211 0.93 -2.40 23.09
N ALA A 212 0.09 -1.74 22.32
CA ALA A 212 -0.39 -2.23 21.03
C ALA A 212 -0.65 -1.09 20.04
N VAL A 213 -0.67 -1.45 18.76
CA VAL A 213 -1.21 -0.67 17.64
C VAL A 213 -2.15 -1.58 16.87
N LEU A 214 -3.28 -1.08 16.41
CA LEU A 214 -4.16 -1.80 15.51
C LEU A 214 -3.82 -1.42 14.06
N ASN A 215 -3.66 -2.44 13.21
CA ASN A 215 -3.44 -2.30 11.76
C ASN A 215 -4.28 -3.33 11.04
N ASP A 216 -4.55 -3.12 9.76
CA ASP A 216 -5.05 -4.21 8.93
C ASP A 216 -4.06 -5.38 8.88
N TYR A 217 -4.59 -6.58 8.65
CA TYR A 217 -3.78 -7.79 8.68
C TYR A 217 -2.54 -7.75 7.76
N PRO A 218 -2.61 -7.28 6.50
CA PRO A 218 -1.43 -7.26 5.64
C PRO A 218 -0.26 -6.43 6.19
N PRO A 219 -0.44 -5.15 6.60
CA PRO A 219 0.61 -4.38 7.27
C PRO A 219 1.07 -5.00 8.58
N ALA A 220 0.17 -5.52 9.41
CA ALA A 220 0.51 -6.18 10.66
C ALA A 220 1.39 -7.42 10.43
N ALA A 221 1.03 -8.27 9.46
CA ALA A 221 1.80 -9.46 9.09
C ALA A 221 3.17 -9.09 8.49
N TYR A 222 3.21 -8.03 7.66
CA TYR A 222 4.47 -7.51 7.12
C TYR A 222 5.41 -7.05 8.24
N LEU A 223 4.95 -6.24 9.18
CA LEU A 223 5.74 -5.78 10.33
C LEU A 223 6.32 -6.95 11.14
N ALA A 224 5.55 -8.03 11.30
CA ALA A 224 5.95 -9.21 12.05
C ALA A 224 6.94 -10.13 11.31
N SER A 225 7.04 -10.04 9.99
CA SER A 225 7.83 -10.95 9.14
C SER A 225 9.03 -10.30 8.45
N ASP A 226 8.96 -9.02 8.08
CA ASP A 226 10.01 -8.32 7.36
C ASP A 226 11.31 -8.22 8.17
N VAL A 227 12.46 -8.39 7.52
CA VAL A 227 13.77 -8.45 8.16
C VAL A 227 14.15 -7.19 8.94
N LYS A 228 13.60 -6.03 8.58
CA LYS A 228 13.89 -4.74 9.22
C LYS A 228 13.00 -4.47 10.43
N THR A 229 11.80 -5.08 10.48
CA THR A 229 10.77 -4.75 11.48
C THR A 229 10.47 -5.88 12.44
N ARG A 230 10.61 -7.14 12.04
CA ARG A 230 10.31 -8.32 12.86
C ARG A 230 11.06 -8.42 14.19
N ALA A 231 12.15 -7.67 14.34
CA ALA A 231 12.88 -7.58 15.59
C ALA A 231 12.15 -6.72 16.64
N TYR A 232 11.20 -5.91 16.21
CA TYR A 232 10.48 -4.95 17.05
C TYR A 232 9.01 -5.32 17.25
N TYR A 233 8.39 -5.95 16.25
CA TYR A 233 6.94 -6.17 16.19
C TYR A 233 6.59 -7.63 16.00
N GLN A 234 5.40 -7.99 16.47
CA GLN A 234 4.73 -9.25 16.17
C GLN A 234 3.22 -9.07 16.21
N LEU A 235 2.48 -9.99 15.58
CA LEU A 235 1.06 -10.12 15.79
C LEU A 235 0.77 -10.61 17.22
N ALA A 236 -0.24 -10.04 17.87
CA ALA A 236 -0.73 -10.53 19.16
C ALA A 236 -1.36 -11.93 19.02
N SER A 237 -2.12 -12.13 17.93
CA SER A 237 -2.76 -13.38 17.55
C SER A 237 -3.01 -13.40 16.04
N THR A 238 -3.63 -14.47 15.51
CA THR A 238 -4.05 -14.57 14.10
C THR A 238 -5.48 -14.08 13.85
N VAL A 239 -6.14 -13.54 14.86
CA VAL A 239 -7.50 -13.02 14.76
C VAL A 239 -7.50 -11.76 13.91
N GLN A 240 -8.49 -11.68 13.02
CA GLN A 240 -8.80 -10.49 12.26
C GLN A 240 -10.20 -10.00 12.65
N TYR A 241 -10.28 -8.76 13.11
CA TYR A 241 -11.52 -8.12 13.52
C TYR A 241 -12.13 -7.36 12.35
N GLU A 242 -13.45 -7.41 12.23
CA GLU A 242 -14.26 -6.60 11.31
C GLU A 242 -13.67 -6.52 9.89
N PRO A 243 -13.56 -7.65 9.15
CA PRO A 243 -13.05 -7.62 7.78
C PRO A 243 -13.87 -6.66 6.90
N GLY A 244 -13.18 -5.77 6.18
CA GLY A 244 -13.78 -4.76 5.31
C GLY A 244 -13.11 -4.69 3.95
N LEU A 245 -13.80 -4.06 2.99
CA LEU A 245 -13.30 -3.80 1.65
C LEU A 245 -12.43 -2.53 1.65
N PHE A 246 -11.32 -2.54 0.90
CA PHE A 246 -10.54 -1.35 0.59
C PHE A 246 -10.94 -0.86 -0.79
N GLY A 247 -11.18 0.44 -0.91
CA GLY A 247 -11.59 1.05 -2.16
C GLY A 247 -10.74 2.25 -2.58
N ILE A 248 -10.62 2.44 -3.90
CA ILE A 248 -10.16 3.72 -4.45
C ILE A 248 -11.33 4.69 -4.32
N ALA A 249 -11.19 5.72 -3.50
CA ALA A 249 -12.24 6.71 -3.31
C ALA A 249 -12.10 7.86 -4.31
N VAL A 250 -13.23 8.29 -4.89
CA VAL A 250 -13.32 9.47 -5.76
C VAL A 250 -14.48 10.35 -5.31
N ALA A 251 -14.40 11.66 -5.57
CA ALA A 251 -15.45 12.59 -5.15
C ALA A 251 -16.83 12.18 -5.68
N LYS A 252 -17.88 12.39 -4.88
CA LYS A 252 -19.27 12.26 -5.35
C LYS A 252 -19.47 13.11 -6.60
N GLY A 253 -20.13 12.53 -7.62
CA GLY A 253 -20.31 13.18 -8.91
C GLY A 253 -19.16 12.97 -9.91
N SER A 254 -18.02 12.40 -9.52
CA SER A 254 -16.92 12.04 -10.42
C SER A 254 -17.13 10.69 -11.10
N SER A 255 -18.36 10.40 -11.53
CA SER A 255 -18.74 9.09 -12.08
C SER A 255 -17.91 8.67 -13.30
N MET A 256 -17.52 9.61 -14.18
CA MET A 256 -16.66 9.31 -15.32
C MET A 256 -15.30 8.76 -14.89
N LEU A 257 -14.68 9.34 -13.86
CA LEU A 257 -13.40 8.88 -13.33
C LEU A 257 -13.56 7.52 -12.66
N ARG A 258 -14.55 7.38 -11.77
CA ARG A 258 -14.89 6.13 -11.10
C ARG A 258 -15.08 4.99 -12.11
N ASP A 259 -15.91 5.22 -13.12
CA ASP A 259 -16.28 4.17 -14.09
C ASP A 259 -15.11 3.82 -15.03
N ALA A 260 -14.24 4.79 -15.35
CA ALA A 260 -13.02 4.54 -16.10
C ALA A 260 -12.00 3.71 -15.28
N LEU A 261 -11.78 4.06 -14.00
CA LEU A 261 -10.92 3.30 -13.09
C LEU A 261 -11.46 1.88 -12.89
N ARG A 262 -12.78 1.73 -12.68
CA ARG A 262 -13.41 0.41 -12.56
C ARG A 262 -13.18 -0.46 -13.79
N ALA A 263 -13.43 0.07 -14.98
CA ALA A 263 -13.24 -0.69 -16.21
C ALA A 263 -11.77 -1.12 -16.42
N ALA A 264 -10.81 -0.26 -16.01
CA ALA A 264 -9.40 -0.59 -16.03
C ALA A 264 -9.06 -1.69 -14.99
N LEU A 265 -9.57 -1.58 -13.75
CA LEU A 265 -9.36 -2.58 -12.71
C LEU A 265 -9.95 -3.94 -13.10
N ASP A 266 -11.17 -3.98 -13.60
CA ASP A 266 -11.80 -5.20 -14.09
C ASP A 266 -11.00 -5.86 -15.21
N ARG A 267 -10.37 -5.06 -16.07
CA ARG A 267 -9.49 -5.57 -17.12
C ARG A 267 -8.21 -6.18 -16.53
N ILE A 268 -7.58 -5.53 -15.56
CA ILE A 268 -6.37 -6.01 -14.87
C ILE A 268 -6.68 -7.31 -14.11
N ILE A 269 -7.86 -7.40 -13.46
CA ILE A 269 -8.32 -8.62 -12.78
C ILE A 269 -8.50 -9.75 -13.79
N ARG A 270 -9.26 -9.52 -14.86
CA ARG A 270 -9.51 -10.55 -15.89
C ARG A 270 -8.28 -11.03 -16.64
N SER A 271 -7.26 -10.19 -16.79
CA SER A 271 -6.00 -10.58 -17.46
C SER A 271 -5.06 -11.40 -16.58
N GLY A 272 -5.31 -11.49 -15.26
CA GLY A 272 -4.43 -12.11 -14.30
C GLY A 272 -3.35 -11.18 -13.73
N ALA A 273 -3.14 -9.99 -14.32
CA ALA A 273 -2.13 -9.05 -13.86
C ALA A 273 -2.34 -8.60 -12.41
N TYR A 274 -3.60 -8.47 -11.98
CA TYR A 274 -3.92 -8.20 -10.58
C TYR A 274 -3.43 -9.33 -9.65
N THR A 275 -3.62 -10.59 -10.03
CA THR A 275 -3.14 -11.75 -9.28
C THR A 275 -1.60 -11.76 -9.20
N GLU A 276 -0.91 -11.39 -10.28
CA GLU A 276 0.56 -11.25 -10.27
C GLU A 276 1.04 -10.16 -9.31
N LEU A 277 0.33 -9.03 -9.25
CA LEU A 277 0.60 -7.97 -8.28
C LEU A 277 0.43 -8.47 -6.84
N LEU A 278 -0.68 -9.14 -6.54
CA LEU A 278 -0.93 -9.72 -5.23
C LEU A 278 0.15 -10.73 -4.83
N GLN A 279 0.57 -11.60 -5.75
CA GLN A 279 1.65 -12.56 -5.50
C GLN A 279 2.98 -11.89 -5.22
N ARG A 280 3.32 -10.85 -6.00
CA ARG A 280 4.56 -10.07 -5.83
C ARG A 280 4.68 -9.49 -4.43
N TRP A 281 3.57 -9.03 -3.88
CA TRP A 281 3.51 -8.38 -2.57
C TRP A 281 3.10 -9.31 -1.43
N GLY A 282 2.81 -10.61 -1.72
CA GLY A 282 2.37 -11.59 -0.71
C GLY A 282 0.95 -11.36 -0.18
N LEU A 283 0.07 -10.77 -1.01
CA LEU A 283 -1.26 -10.27 -0.63
C LEU A 283 -2.43 -11.09 -1.21
N THR A 284 -2.18 -12.31 -1.67
CA THR A 284 -3.20 -13.13 -2.35
C THR A 284 -4.44 -13.41 -1.51
N GLY A 285 -4.31 -13.39 -0.18
CA GLY A 285 -5.43 -13.68 0.73
C GLY A 285 -6.53 -12.61 0.78
N GLY A 286 -6.23 -11.37 0.33
CA GLY A 286 -7.21 -10.27 0.31
C GLY A 286 -7.69 -9.88 -1.08
N GLY A 287 -7.25 -10.61 -2.13
CA GLY A 287 -7.60 -10.30 -3.51
C GLY A 287 -9.07 -10.54 -3.82
N LEU A 288 -9.67 -9.64 -4.62
CA LEU A 288 -11.05 -9.73 -5.10
C LEU A 288 -11.09 -10.39 -6.48
N ALA A 289 -12.12 -11.20 -6.71
CA ALA A 289 -12.37 -11.81 -8.03
C ALA A 289 -12.98 -10.82 -9.04
N ALA A 290 -13.60 -9.75 -8.58
CA ALA A 290 -14.17 -8.67 -9.37
C ALA A 290 -14.22 -7.40 -8.51
N SER A 291 -14.15 -6.23 -9.16
CA SER A 291 -14.35 -4.96 -8.48
C SER A 291 -15.84 -4.71 -8.17
N SER A 292 -16.11 -3.97 -7.11
CA SER A 292 -17.44 -3.46 -6.75
C SER A 292 -17.42 -1.95 -6.59
N ILE A 293 -18.59 -1.36 -6.45
CA ILE A 293 -18.74 0.07 -6.14
C ILE A 293 -19.62 0.19 -4.91
N ASN A 294 -19.12 0.89 -3.87
CA ASN A 294 -19.86 1.16 -2.64
C ASN A 294 -20.45 -0.13 -2.03
N ALA A 295 -19.64 -1.19 -1.93
CA ALA A 295 -20.11 -2.47 -1.40
C ALA A 295 -19.84 -2.62 0.11
N GLY A 296 -19.18 -1.66 0.73
CA GLY A 296 -18.93 -1.63 2.18
C GLY A 296 -20.20 -1.59 3.01
N SER A 297 -21.25 -0.92 2.52
CA SER A 297 -22.58 -0.90 3.16
C SER A 297 -23.31 -2.24 3.13
N GLY A 298 -22.88 -3.18 2.25
CA GLY A 298 -23.46 -4.55 2.16
C GLY A 298 -22.77 -5.58 3.05
N SER A 299 -21.60 -5.29 3.60
CA SER A 299 -20.79 -6.23 4.39
C SER A 299 -21.19 -6.31 5.88
N SER A 300 -22.08 -5.45 6.35
CA SER A 300 -22.52 -5.40 7.75
C SER A 300 -23.58 -6.43 8.17
N THR A 301 -23.93 -7.41 7.32
CA THR A 301 -24.90 -8.47 7.63
C THR A 301 -24.23 -9.83 7.74
N GLY A 302 -23.57 -10.10 8.86
CA GLY A 302 -22.99 -11.41 9.16
C GLY A 302 -22.18 -11.40 10.46
N GLY A 303 -22.87 -11.18 11.57
CA GLY A 303 -22.31 -11.35 12.91
C GLY A 303 -22.75 -12.67 13.53
#